data_1b3e6e8ee99b9d0156d7db1d81612aaf
#
_entry.id   1b3e6e8ee99b9d0156d7db1d81612aaf
#
_cell.length_a   1.000
_cell.length_b   1.000
_cell.length_c   1.000
_cell.angle_alpha   90.00
_cell.angle_beta   90.00
_cell.angle_gamma   90.00
#
_symmetry.space_group_name_H-M   'P 1'
#
loop_
_entity.id
_entity.type
_entity.pdbx_description
1 polymer ?
#
loop_
_entity_poly.entity_id
_entity_poly.type
_entity_poly.pdbx_seq_one_letter_code
_entity_poly.pdbx_strand_id
1 'polypeptide(L)'
;MRTSTKLIRLCAVVPAGLAGSFVAVIGLGFLPGAGLVFAFLGTLLVSLVLACGWLEAPAARVFGFARGLRPGQGAVLAPTLALLEKLDLAPGRVLVRLDDDGRLPATPIGRRTVIVEPWLVQGLYERRLTTEDAATAIGHAVSSQRVGPSRFDLAARLWALPWALVFVVVRQIARIFSWVPAGGFAWHLRIVVGVIVVFQGFQPGGNPELGIASGVLVAISYVAPAADRAWRAVVQRDADRIVAQRGLAGSLVQLALWQHGSASLERVQRISAAAAEQKAKRENVEASTPDERGALVLAHPTALR
;
A
#
# COMPACT_ATOMS: atom_id res chain seq x y z
N MET A 1 14.42 6.16 6.67
CA MET A 1 13.63 5.09 7.32
C MET A 1 14.40 4.50 8.49
N ARG A 2 13.78 4.39 9.67
CA ARG A 2 14.38 3.78 10.86
C ARG A 2 14.54 2.27 10.65
N THR A 3 15.55 1.66 11.28
CA THR A 3 15.85 0.21 11.18
C THR A 3 14.64 -0.65 11.57
N SER A 4 13.88 -0.22 12.59
CA SER A 4 12.64 -0.88 13.02
C SER A 4 11.58 -0.98 11.92
N THR A 5 11.45 0.05 11.08
CA THR A 5 10.47 0.07 9.98
C THR A 5 10.83 -0.94 8.89
N LYS A 6 12.13 -1.14 8.62
CA LYS A 6 12.60 -2.16 7.68
C LYS A 6 12.35 -3.57 8.19
N LEU A 7 12.53 -3.82 9.50
CA LEU A 7 12.24 -5.11 10.12
C LEU A 7 10.75 -5.45 10.06
N ILE A 8 9.87 -4.52 10.41
CA ILE A 8 8.41 -4.72 10.31
C ILE A 8 8.03 -5.13 8.89
N ARG A 9 8.61 -4.47 7.89
CA ARG A 9 8.36 -4.81 6.49
C ARG A 9 8.87 -6.21 6.12
N LEU A 10 10.08 -6.58 6.53
CA LEU A 10 10.61 -7.92 6.32
C LEU A 10 9.68 -8.98 6.92
N CYS A 11 9.26 -8.79 8.17
CA CYS A 11 8.32 -9.69 8.85
C CYS A 11 6.94 -9.76 8.17
N ALA A 12 6.53 -8.73 7.43
CA ALA A 12 5.27 -8.75 6.68
C ALA A 12 5.37 -9.48 5.33
N VAL A 13 6.49 -9.34 4.61
CA VAL A 13 6.62 -9.77 3.21
C VAL A 13 7.28 -11.14 3.09
N VAL A 14 8.36 -11.39 3.84
CA VAL A 14 9.16 -12.62 3.74
C VAL A 14 8.34 -13.88 4.02
N PRO A 15 7.51 -13.95 5.08
CA PRO A 15 6.73 -15.16 5.36
C PRO A 15 5.75 -15.51 4.25
N ALA A 16 5.08 -14.51 3.66
CA ALA A 16 4.16 -14.74 2.55
C ALA A 16 4.88 -15.21 1.29
N GLY A 17 6.08 -14.68 1.03
CA GLY A 17 6.95 -15.11 -0.07
C GLY A 17 7.44 -16.54 0.12
N LEU A 18 7.90 -16.92 1.32
CA LEU A 18 8.33 -18.28 1.64
C LEU A 18 7.18 -19.29 1.54
N ALA A 19 6.01 -18.96 2.11
CA ALA A 19 4.83 -19.80 1.99
C ALA A 19 4.39 -19.95 0.52
N GLY A 20 4.42 -18.87 -0.25
CA GLY A 20 4.13 -18.90 -1.69
C GLY A 20 5.11 -19.79 -2.46
N SER A 21 6.41 -19.67 -2.16
CA SER A 21 7.44 -20.52 -2.77
C SER A 21 7.22 -22.01 -2.44
N PHE A 22 6.87 -22.32 -1.18
CA PHE A 22 6.60 -23.70 -0.76
C PHE A 22 5.39 -24.28 -1.51
N VAL A 23 4.28 -23.53 -1.59
CA VAL A 23 3.09 -23.94 -2.33
C VAL A 23 3.40 -24.10 -3.82
N ALA A 24 4.22 -23.19 -4.40
CA ALA A 24 4.64 -23.28 -5.79
C ALA A 24 5.48 -24.53 -6.05
N VAL A 25 6.44 -24.87 -5.16
CA VAL A 25 7.27 -26.09 -5.29
C VAL A 25 6.41 -27.34 -5.23
N ILE A 26 5.45 -27.42 -4.31
CA ILE A 26 4.52 -28.56 -4.25
C ILE A 26 3.70 -28.64 -5.55
N GLY A 27 3.09 -27.54 -5.98
CA GLY A 27 2.29 -27.50 -7.21
C GLY A 27 3.10 -27.86 -8.47
N LEU A 28 4.31 -27.33 -8.57
CA LEU A 28 5.22 -27.59 -9.69
C LEU A 28 5.84 -29.00 -9.63
N GLY A 29 5.88 -29.64 -8.45
CA GLY A 29 6.38 -31.00 -8.28
C GLY A 29 5.60 -32.08 -9.06
N PHE A 30 4.38 -31.74 -9.51
CA PHE A 30 3.60 -32.58 -10.44
C PHE A 30 4.03 -32.45 -11.90
N LEU A 31 4.92 -31.50 -12.22
CA LEU A 31 5.45 -31.32 -13.60
C LEU A 31 6.68 -32.21 -13.82
N PRO A 32 6.90 -32.69 -15.06
CA PRO A 32 8.17 -33.31 -15.43
C PRO A 32 9.36 -32.42 -15.08
N GLY A 33 10.51 -33.00 -14.69
CA GLY A 33 11.67 -32.25 -14.18
C GLY A 33 12.12 -31.05 -15.03
N ALA A 34 12.08 -31.16 -16.37
CA ALA A 34 12.33 -30.05 -17.26
C ALA A 34 11.29 -28.93 -17.12
N GLY A 35 10.00 -29.27 -16.94
CA GLY A 35 8.93 -28.29 -16.76
C GLY A 35 9.08 -27.49 -15.45
N LEU A 36 9.54 -28.11 -14.38
CA LEU A 36 9.83 -27.44 -13.10
C LEU A 36 10.92 -26.38 -13.28
N VAL A 37 12.02 -26.70 -13.97
CA VAL A 37 13.11 -25.76 -14.20
C VAL A 37 12.63 -24.55 -15.02
N PHE A 38 11.92 -24.78 -16.13
CA PHE A 38 11.38 -23.71 -16.95
C PHE A 38 10.39 -22.84 -16.21
N ALA A 39 9.49 -23.42 -15.41
CA ALA A 39 8.53 -22.66 -14.61
C ALA A 39 9.24 -21.79 -13.55
N PHE A 40 10.26 -22.35 -12.88
CA PHE A 40 11.06 -21.59 -11.91
C PHE A 40 11.82 -20.44 -12.56
N LEU A 41 12.56 -20.70 -13.65
CA LEU A 41 13.31 -19.68 -14.38
C LEU A 41 12.37 -18.61 -14.97
N GLY A 42 11.22 -19.01 -15.51
CA GLY A 42 10.19 -18.09 -16.00
C GLY A 42 9.66 -17.19 -14.90
N THR A 43 9.34 -17.74 -13.73
CA THR A 43 8.88 -16.96 -12.57
C THR A 43 9.96 -16.00 -12.09
N LEU A 44 11.22 -16.43 -12.06
CA LEU A 44 12.35 -15.59 -11.68
C LEU A 44 12.55 -14.44 -12.68
N LEU A 45 12.48 -14.71 -13.97
CA LEU A 45 12.58 -13.70 -15.05
C LEU A 45 11.44 -12.67 -14.92
N VAL A 46 10.19 -13.12 -14.78
CA VAL A 46 9.04 -12.22 -14.60
C VAL A 46 9.21 -11.39 -13.34
N SER A 47 9.70 -11.97 -12.24
CA SER A 47 9.98 -11.25 -10.99
C SER A 47 11.04 -10.16 -11.19
N LEU A 48 12.09 -10.44 -11.94
CA LEU A 48 13.13 -9.47 -12.27
C LEU A 48 12.57 -8.31 -13.10
N VAL A 49 11.78 -8.61 -14.12
CA VAL A 49 11.14 -7.60 -14.99
C VAL A 49 10.15 -6.75 -14.20
N LEU A 50 9.37 -7.34 -13.28
CA LEU A 50 8.50 -6.62 -12.36
C LEU A 50 9.28 -5.73 -11.38
N ALA A 51 10.43 -6.19 -10.90
CA ALA A 51 11.32 -5.41 -10.05
C ALA A 51 11.92 -4.20 -10.80
N CYS A 52 12.15 -4.33 -12.09
CA CYS A 52 12.57 -3.22 -12.96
C CYS A 52 11.45 -2.22 -13.26
N GLY A 53 10.17 -2.57 -13.00
CA GLY A 53 9.00 -1.71 -13.23
C GLY A 53 8.46 -1.72 -14.67
N TRP A 54 8.96 -2.61 -15.53
CA TRP A 54 8.55 -2.64 -16.94
C TRP A 54 7.14 -3.19 -17.16
N LEU A 55 6.68 -4.06 -16.27
CA LEU A 55 5.36 -4.70 -16.34
C LEU A 55 4.36 -4.16 -15.32
N GLU A 56 4.52 -2.93 -14.83
CA GLU A 56 3.55 -2.35 -13.86
C GLU A 56 2.12 -2.28 -14.44
N ALA A 57 1.99 -1.91 -15.71
CA ALA A 57 0.71 -1.78 -16.37
C ALA A 57 -0.04 -3.12 -16.57
N PRO A 58 0.59 -4.20 -17.09
CA PRO A 58 -0.02 -5.52 -17.08
C PRO A 58 -0.19 -6.10 -15.68
N ALA A 59 0.75 -5.85 -14.75
CA ALA A 59 0.60 -6.27 -13.36
C ALA A 59 -0.63 -5.62 -12.69
N ALA A 60 -0.88 -4.34 -12.94
CA ALA A 60 -2.09 -3.68 -12.45
C ALA A 60 -3.38 -4.28 -13.02
N ARG A 61 -3.35 -4.79 -14.26
CA ARG A 61 -4.50 -5.52 -14.83
C ARG A 61 -4.72 -6.86 -14.15
N VAL A 62 -3.64 -7.61 -13.89
CA VAL A 62 -3.73 -8.96 -13.33
C VAL A 62 -3.98 -8.93 -11.82
N PHE A 63 -3.26 -8.12 -11.07
CA PHE A 63 -3.35 -8.07 -9.61
C PHE A 63 -4.43 -7.13 -9.08
N GLY A 64 -4.84 -6.14 -9.88
CA GLY A 64 -5.79 -5.11 -9.49
C GLY A 64 -7.04 -5.07 -10.39
N PHE A 65 -7.21 -6.02 -11.31
CA PHE A 65 -8.32 -6.04 -12.29
C PHE A 65 -8.56 -4.68 -12.99
N ALA A 66 -7.51 -3.85 -13.03
CA ALA A 66 -7.60 -2.46 -13.40
C ALA A 66 -7.62 -2.27 -14.92
N ARG A 67 -8.61 -1.54 -15.41
CA ARG A 67 -8.73 -1.14 -16.81
C ARG A 67 -8.13 0.24 -17.07
N GLY A 68 -7.82 0.52 -18.33
CA GLY A 68 -7.40 1.86 -18.76
C GLY A 68 -8.54 2.88 -18.67
N LEU A 69 -8.19 4.15 -18.49
CA LEU A 69 -9.12 5.27 -18.56
C LEU A 69 -9.67 5.43 -19.98
N ARG A 70 -10.97 5.70 -20.11
CA ARG A 70 -11.56 6.18 -21.36
C ARG A 70 -11.21 7.67 -21.56
N PRO A 71 -11.15 8.19 -22.80
CA PRO A 71 -10.79 9.57 -23.05
C PRO A 71 -11.59 10.60 -22.24
N GLY A 72 -12.92 10.41 -22.14
CA GLY A 72 -13.78 11.29 -21.35
C GLY A 72 -13.47 11.25 -19.84
N GLN A 73 -13.10 10.11 -19.29
CA GLN A 73 -12.70 9.96 -17.88
C GLN A 73 -11.37 10.64 -17.59
N GLY A 74 -10.44 10.59 -18.55
CA GLY A 74 -9.17 11.31 -18.47
C GLY A 74 -9.38 12.84 -18.43
N ALA A 75 -10.30 13.36 -19.23
CA ALA A 75 -10.65 14.79 -19.22
C ALA A 75 -11.22 15.23 -17.87
N VAL A 76 -12.08 14.41 -17.23
CA VAL A 76 -12.64 14.72 -15.89
C VAL A 76 -11.55 14.74 -14.82
N LEU A 77 -10.54 13.87 -14.92
CA LEU A 77 -9.44 13.80 -13.95
C LEU A 77 -8.33 14.82 -14.22
N ALA A 78 -8.28 15.46 -15.40
CA ALA A 78 -7.20 16.39 -15.76
C ALA A 78 -7.00 17.53 -14.77
N PRO A 79 -8.05 18.22 -14.26
CA PRO A 79 -7.88 19.26 -13.24
C PRO A 79 -7.28 18.73 -11.93
N THR A 80 -7.68 17.52 -11.53
CA THR A 80 -7.18 16.84 -10.33
C THR A 80 -5.68 16.52 -10.46
N LEU A 81 -5.27 16.01 -11.62
CA LEU A 81 -3.87 15.70 -11.89
C LEU A 81 -3.01 16.97 -11.95
N ALA A 82 -3.52 18.06 -12.55
CA ALA A 82 -2.86 19.36 -12.56
C ALA A 82 -2.68 19.92 -11.14
N LEU A 83 -3.69 19.77 -10.28
CA LEU A 83 -3.58 20.17 -8.87
C LEU A 83 -2.52 19.35 -8.12
N LEU A 84 -2.46 18.04 -8.34
CA LEU A 84 -1.43 17.18 -7.76
C LEU A 84 -0.01 17.56 -8.19
N GLU A 85 0.16 17.92 -9.45
CA GLU A 85 1.44 18.41 -9.98
C GLU A 85 1.83 19.76 -9.34
N LYS A 86 0.89 20.70 -9.26
CA LYS A 86 1.08 22.01 -8.60
C LYS A 86 1.48 21.85 -7.12
N LEU A 87 0.93 20.86 -6.44
CA LEU A 87 1.23 20.56 -5.04
C LEU A 87 2.48 19.69 -4.85
N ASP A 88 3.17 19.31 -5.93
CA ASP A 88 4.31 18.39 -5.91
C ASP A 88 3.99 17.05 -5.21
N LEU A 89 2.74 16.63 -5.31
CA LEU A 89 2.30 15.31 -4.81
C LEU A 89 2.49 14.21 -5.85
N ALA A 90 2.56 14.54 -7.13
CA ALA A 90 2.75 13.60 -8.24
C ALA A 90 3.96 13.99 -9.11
N PRO A 91 5.22 13.91 -8.62
CA PRO A 91 6.39 14.15 -9.46
C PRO A 91 6.52 13.02 -10.48
N GLY A 92 6.30 13.34 -11.72
CA GLY A 92 6.39 12.43 -12.86
C GLY A 92 5.01 11.86 -13.27
N ARG A 93 5.00 11.08 -14.34
CA ARG A 93 3.76 10.49 -14.88
C ARG A 93 3.19 9.45 -13.91
N VAL A 94 2.12 9.80 -13.23
CA VAL A 94 1.26 8.86 -12.52
C VAL A 94 0.32 8.21 -13.53
N LEU A 95 0.37 6.89 -13.65
CA LEU A 95 -0.55 6.12 -14.46
C LEU A 95 -1.81 5.85 -13.64
N VAL A 96 -2.91 6.53 -13.99
CA VAL A 96 -4.20 6.30 -13.36
C VAL A 96 -4.94 5.20 -14.12
N ARG A 97 -5.50 4.24 -13.39
CA ARG A 97 -6.35 3.15 -13.89
C ARG A 97 -7.61 3.05 -13.07
N LEU A 98 -8.64 2.42 -13.61
CA LEU A 98 -9.90 2.18 -12.93
C LEU A 98 -10.01 0.72 -12.51
N ASP A 99 -10.52 0.50 -11.31
CA ASP A 99 -10.92 -0.80 -10.79
C ASP A 99 -12.42 -0.78 -10.49
N ASP A 100 -13.14 -1.81 -10.91
CA ASP A 100 -14.60 -1.88 -10.71
C ASP A 100 -14.97 -2.48 -9.34
N ASP A 101 -14.01 -3.07 -8.59
CA ASP A 101 -14.24 -3.79 -7.33
C ASP A 101 -13.46 -3.21 -6.13
N GLY A 102 -12.89 -2.03 -6.26
CA GLY A 102 -12.06 -1.41 -5.21
C GLY A 102 -12.86 -1.03 -3.96
N ARG A 103 -12.24 -1.18 -2.80
CA ARG A 103 -12.79 -0.75 -1.50
C ARG A 103 -12.29 0.62 -1.05
N LEU A 104 -11.30 1.14 -1.73
CA LEU A 104 -10.66 2.41 -1.41
C LEU A 104 -10.72 3.32 -2.63
N PRO A 105 -10.99 4.61 -2.45
CA PRO A 105 -11.15 5.56 -3.56
C PRO A 105 -9.95 5.60 -4.50
N ALA A 106 -8.76 5.37 -3.97
CA ALA A 106 -7.53 5.23 -4.73
C ALA A 106 -6.58 4.24 -4.04
N THR A 107 -6.03 3.31 -4.81
CA THR A 107 -5.11 2.27 -4.31
C THR A 107 -3.81 2.30 -5.10
N PRO A 108 -2.65 2.33 -4.43
CA PRO A 108 -1.36 2.31 -5.10
C PRO A 108 -0.99 0.89 -5.56
N ILE A 109 -0.49 0.76 -6.79
CA ILE A 109 0.11 -0.47 -7.31
C ILE A 109 1.44 -0.14 -7.99
N GLY A 110 2.51 -0.83 -7.57
CA GLY A 110 3.84 -0.58 -8.10
C GLY A 110 4.36 0.81 -7.72
N ARG A 111 5.10 1.45 -8.61
CA ARG A 111 5.81 2.71 -8.35
C ARG A 111 5.15 3.94 -8.95
N ARG A 112 4.37 3.75 -10.02
CA ARG A 112 3.80 4.85 -10.83
C ARG A 112 2.31 4.67 -11.10
N THR A 113 1.72 3.53 -10.76
CA THR A 113 0.32 3.23 -11.07
C THR A 113 -0.55 3.42 -9.84
N VAL A 114 -1.59 4.22 -9.99
CA VAL A 114 -2.66 4.39 -9.01
C VAL A 114 -3.95 3.88 -9.63
N ILE A 115 -4.60 2.99 -8.93
CA ILE A 115 -5.93 2.51 -9.29
C ILE A 115 -6.95 3.37 -8.57
N VAL A 116 -7.90 3.90 -9.32
CA VAL A 116 -8.98 4.79 -8.85
C VAL A 116 -10.30 4.07 -9.06
N GLU A 117 -11.19 4.15 -8.10
CA GLU A 117 -12.53 3.62 -8.25
C GLU A 117 -13.40 4.47 -9.18
N PRO A 118 -14.32 3.85 -9.97
CA PRO A 118 -15.20 4.54 -10.90
C PRO A 118 -16.05 5.61 -10.24
N TRP A 119 -16.53 5.39 -9.01
CA TRP A 119 -17.37 6.35 -8.29
C TRP A 119 -16.66 7.68 -8.01
N LEU A 120 -15.32 7.68 -7.86
CA LEU A 120 -14.55 8.93 -7.69
C LEU A 120 -14.60 9.77 -8.96
N VAL A 121 -14.45 9.13 -10.14
CA VAL A 121 -14.57 9.80 -11.44
C VAL A 121 -16.01 10.25 -11.68
N GLN A 122 -16.98 9.41 -11.34
CA GLN A 122 -18.39 9.75 -11.45
C GLN A 122 -18.78 10.88 -10.51
N GLY A 123 -18.30 10.86 -9.26
CA GLY A 123 -18.53 11.93 -8.29
C GLY A 123 -17.98 13.30 -8.74
N LEU A 124 -16.82 13.30 -9.41
CA LEU A 124 -16.28 14.51 -10.06
C LEU A 124 -17.15 14.96 -11.23
N TYR A 125 -17.58 14.05 -12.08
CA TYR A 125 -18.47 14.35 -13.23
C TYR A 125 -19.79 14.94 -12.77
N GLU A 126 -20.40 14.38 -11.73
CA GLU A 126 -21.66 14.82 -11.13
C GLU A 126 -21.48 16.02 -10.18
N ARG A 127 -20.26 16.53 -10.00
CA ARG A 127 -19.91 17.62 -9.07
C ARG A 127 -20.27 17.33 -7.61
N ARG A 128 -20.38 16.08 -7.23
CA ARG A 128 -20.56 15.63 -5.83
C ARG A 128 -19.25 15.64 -5.06
N LEU A 129 -18.14 15.51 -5.77
CA LEU A 129 -16.78 15.61 -5.24
C LEU A 129 -16.09 16.83 -5.82
N THR A 130 -15.30 17.48 -5.01
CA THR A 130 -14.44 18.57 -5.46
C THR A 130 -13.14 18.02 -6.08
N THR A 131 -12.48 18.84 -6.88
CA THR A 131 -11.14 18.54 -7.41
C THR A 131 -10.14 18.27 -6.28
N GLU A 132 -10.29 18.97 -5.14
CA GLU A 132 -9.45 18.80 -3.96
C GLU A 132 -9.68 17.45 -3.26
N ASP A 133 -10.92 16.98 -3.18
CA ASP A 133 -11.24 15.67 -2.59
C ASP A 133 -10.61 14.54 -3.41
N ALA A 134 -10.75 14.62 -4.73
CA ALA A 134 -10.15 13.64 -5.62
C ALA A 134 -8.61 13.72 -5.62
N ALA A 135 -8.05 14.94 -5.58
CA ALA A 135 -6.61 15.14 -5.45
C ALA A 135 -6.09 14.59 -4.12
N THR A 136 -6.86 14.72 -3.05
CA THR A 136 -6.54 14.15 -1.74
C THR A 136 -6.49 12.64 -1.79
N ALA A 137 -7.49 11.99 -2.38
CA ALA A 137 -7.55 10.54 -2.50
C ALA A 137 -6.37 9.99 -3.33
N ILE A 138 -6.14 10.56 -4.51
CA ILE A 138 -5.04 10.16 -5.41
C ILE A 138 -3.69 10.54 -4.80
N GLY A 139 -3.56 11.74 -4.24
CA GLY A 139 -2.34 12.21 -3.58
C GLY A 139 -1.94 11.36 -2.38
N HIS A 140 -2.92 10.89 -1.59
CA HIS A 140 -2.68 9.95 -0.49
C HIS A 140 -2.16 8.59 -1.01
N ALA A 141 -2.75 8.07 -2.10
CA ALA A 141 -2.27 6.84 -2.73
C ALA A 141 -0.83 7.00 -3.27
N VAL A 142 -0.53 8.10 -3.97
CA VAL A 142 0.83 8.42 -4.47
C VAL A 142 1.82 8.59 -3.32
N SER A 143 1.43 9.28 -2.25
CA SER A 143 2.27 9.46 -1.07
C SER A 143 2.55 8.11 -0.38
N SER A 144 1.56 7.23 -0.32
CA SER A 144 1.73 5.86 0.16
C SER A 144 2.74 5.08 -0.67
N GLN A 145 2.77 5.26 -2.01
CA GLN A 145 3.78 4.65 -2.88
C GLN A 145 5.19 5.13 -2.57
N ARG A 146 5.36 6.42 -2.27
CA ARG A 146 6.69 6.99 -1.97
C ARG A 146 7.27 6.45 -0.65
N VAL A 147 6.42 6.23 0.32
CA VAL A 147 6.81 5.81 1.68
C VAL A 147 6.88 4.29 1.79
N GLY A 148 5.89 3.60 1.24
CA GLY A 148 5.63 2.20 1.50
C GLY A 148 6.31 1.22 0.56
N PRO A 149 5.96 1.16 -0.72
CA PRO A 149 6.43 0.13 -1.63
C PRO A 149 7.91 0.25 -1.97
N SER A 150 8.61 -0.90 -2.00
CA SER A 150 9.94 -0.98 -2.62
C SER A 150 9.79 -1.37 -4.09
N ARG A 151 10.93 -1.29 -4.79
CA ARG A 151 11.07 -1.80 -6.16
C ARG A 151 10.60 -3.25 -6.31
N PHE A 152 10.63 -4.02 -5.22
CA PHE A 152 10.37 -5.46 -5.20
C PHE A 152 8.93 -5.83 -4.78
N ASP A 153 8.06 -4.86 -4.48
CA ASP A 153 6.71 -5.17 -3.98
C ASP A 153 5.87 -5.99 -4.95
N LEU A 154 5.95 -5.67 -6.26
CA LEU A 154 5.24 -6.44 -7.28
C LEU A 154 5.83 -7.84 -7.45
N ALA A 155 7.15 -7.98 -7.41
CA ALA A 155 7.81 -9.28 -7.43
C ALA A 155 7.44 -10.09 -6.18
N ALA A 156 7.44 -9.46 -5.00
CA ALA A 156 7.01 -10.11 -3.75
C ALA A 156 5.54 -10.55 -3.79
N ARG A 157 4.65 -9.76 -4.40
CA ARG A 157 3.25 -10.15 -4.62
C ARG A 157 3.14 -11.34 -5.58
N LEU A 158 3.96 -11.39 -6.64
CA LEU A 158 4.00 -12.54 -7.54
C LEU A 158 4.40 -13.82 -6.79
N TRP A 159 5.46 -13.75 -5.97
CA TRP A 159 5.90 -14.89 -5.15
C TRP A 159 4.90 -15.29 -4.06
N ALA A 160 4.15 -14.34 -3.52
CA ALA A 160 3.09 -14.61 -2.57
C ALA A 160 1.78 -15.10 -3.22
N LEU A 161 1.64 -14.98 -4.56
CA LEU A 161 0.40 -15.29 -5.27
C LEU A 161 -0.12 -16.72 -5.04
N PRO A 162 0.71 -17.79 -5.12
CA PRO A 162 0.25 -19.15 -4.86
C PRO A 162 -0.35 -19.29 -3.46
N TRP A 163 0.29 -18.68 -2.44
CA TRP A 163 -0.22 -18.65 -1.08
C TRP A 163 -1.51 -17.84 -0.96
N ALA A 164 -1.57 -16.69 -1.64
CA ALA A 164 -2.77 -15.86 -1.66
C ALA A 164 -3.97 -16.61 -2.26
N LEU A 165 -3.76 -17.36 -3.34
CA LEU A 165 -4.80 -18.21 -3.94
C LEU A 165 -5.28 -19.29 -2.97
N VAL A 166 -4.37 -20.03 -2.32
CA VAL A 166 -4.72 -21.01 -1.27
C VAL A 166 -5.54 -20.31 -0.17
N PHE A 167 -5.09 -19.15 0.28
CA PHE A 167 -5.80 -18.42 1.34
C PHE A 167 -7.20 -17.95 0.90
N VAL A 168 -7.37 -17.52 -0.35
CA VAL A 168 -8.70 -17.19 -0.91
C VAL A 168 -9.61 -18.41 -0.91
N VAL A 169 -9.13 -19.56 -1.38
CA VAL A 169 -9.92 -20.81 -1.38
C VAL A 169 -10.31 -21.20 0.04
N VAL A 170 -9.37 -21.22 0.97
CA VAL A 170 -9.64 -21.52 2.39
C VAL A 170 -10.65 -20.54 2.98
N ARG A 171 -10.54 -19.25 2.65
CA ARG A 171 -11.49 -18.25 3.12
C ARG A 171 -12.88 -18.43 2.52
N GLN A 172 -12.99 -18.83 1.25
CA GLN A 172 -14.30 -19.13 0.64
C GLN A 172 -14.94 -20.37 1.29
N ILE A 173 -14.15 -21.42 1.52
CA ILE A 173 -14.61 -22.59 2.27
C ILE A 173 -15.08 -22.18 3.68
N ALA A 174 -14.27 -21.40 4.40
CA ALA A 174 -14.65 -20.90 5.73
C ALA A 174 -15.93 -20.04 5.71
N ARG A 175 -16.21 -19.30 4.61
CA ARG A 175 -17.46 -18.57 4.43
C ARG A 175 -18.67 -19.50 4.26
N ILE A 176 -18.53 -20.60 3.50
CA ILE A 176 -19.58 -21.60 3.33
C ILE A 176 -19.96 -22.20 4.70
N PHE A 177 -18.96 -22.41 5.57
CA PHE A 177 -19.15 -22.91 6.93
C PHE A 177 -19.33 -21.81 7.99
N SER A 178 -19.58 -20.55 7.59
CA SER A 178 -19.72 -19.43 8.53
C SER A 178 -20.95 -19.52 9.44
N TRP A 179 -21.93 -20.36 9.08
CA TRP A 179 -23.09 -20.69 9.92
C TRP A 179 -22.73 -21.60 11.11
N VAL A 180 -21.55 -22.24 11.09
CA VAL A 180 -21.06 -23.04 12.21
C VAL A 180 -20.42 -22.07 13.23
N PRO A 181 -20.98 -21.96 14.46
CA PRO A 181 -20.46 -21.04 15.49
C PRO A 181 -18.99 -21.26 15.85
N ALA A 182 -18.49 -22.46 15.56
CA ALA A 182 -17.10 -22.86 15.81
C ALA A 182 -16.07 -22.27 14.83
N GLY A 183 -16.44 -21.62 13.73
CA GLY A 183 -15.50 -21.12 12.71
C GLY A 183 -14.48 -20.12 13.25
N GLY A 184 -14.92 -19.19 14.12
CA GLY A 184 -14.02 -18.26 14.82
C GLY A 184 -13.12 -18.98 15.84
N PHE A 185 -13.68 -19.95 16.55
CA PHE A 185 -12.96 -20.76 17.52
C PHE A 185 -11.88 -21.63 16.86
N ALA A 186 -12.19 -22.27 15.72
CA ALA A 186 -11.22 -23.07 14.96
C ALA A 186 -9.98 -22.25 14.54
N TRP A 187 -10.16 -20.96 14.24
CA TRP A 187 -9.04 -20.08 13.92
C TRP A 187 -8.10 -19.84 15.11
N HIS A 188 -8.64 -19.82 16.32
CA HIS A 188 -7.84 -19.71 17.55
C HIS A 188 -7.25 -21.05 17.99
N LEU A 189 -7.91 -22.17 17.68
CA LEU A 189 -7.39 -23.50 17.97
C LEU A 189 -6.08 -23.83 17.29
N ARG A 190 -5.70 -23.15 16.21
CA ARG A 190 -4.42 -23.37 15.52
C ARG A 190 -3.21 -23.21 16.45
N ILE A 191 -3.29 -22.37 17.49
CA ILE A 191 -2.23 -22.22 18.47
C ILE A 191 -2.12 -23.49 19.33
N VAL A 192 -3.25 -24.02 19.76
CA VAL A 192 -3.34 -25.23 20.55
C VAL A 192 -2.81 -26.42 19.74
N VAL A 193 -3.27 -26.58 18.50
CA VAL A 193 -2.80 -27.62 17.58
C VAL A 193 -1.29 -27.46 17.35
N GLY A 194 -0.79 -26.25 17.11
CA GLY A 194 0.62 -25.97 16.94
C GLY A 194 1.45 -26.39 18.16
N VAL A 195 1.00 -26.02 19.36
CA VAL A 195 1.66 -26.42 20.61
C VAL A 195 1.69 -27.94 20.77
N ILE A 196 0.56 -28.62 20.49
CA ILE A 196 0.48 -30.07 20.55
C ILE A 196 1.46 -30.72 19.58
N VAL A 197 1.52 -30.27 18.31
CA VAL A 197 2.42 -30.82 17.30
C VAL A 197 3.89 -30.57 17.65
N VAL A 198 4.21 -29.39 18.18
CA VAL A 198 5.56 -29.09 18.69
C VAL A 198 5.91 -30.07 19.81
N PHE A 199 5.01 -30.22 20.81
CA PHE A 199 5.25 -31.09 21.94
C PHE A 199 5.41 -32.56 21.52
N GLN A 200 4.55 -33.06 20.62
CA GLN A 200 4.65 -34.44 20.09
C GLN A 200 5.95 -34.65 19.31
N GLY A 201 6.46 -33.63 18.60
CA GLY A 201 7.73 -33.74 17.87
C GLY A 201 8.93 -34.01 18.78
N PHE A 202 8.89 -33.57 20.06
CA PHE A 202 9.96 -33.76 21.03
C PHE A 202 9.76 -34.98 21.95
N GLN A 203 8.67 -35.75 21.77
CA GLN A 203 8.48 -36.97 22.52
C GLN A 203 9.38 -38.13 21.99
N PRO A 204 9.64 -39.15 22.80
CA PRO A 204 10.35 -40.35 22.35
C PRO A 204 9.63 -40.97 21.15
N GLY A 205 10.35 -41.12 20.02
CA GLY A 205 9.78 -41.55 18.73
C GLY A 205 9.14 -40.48 17.87
N GLY A 206 9.10 -39.24 18.36
CA GLY A 206 8.65 -38.08 17.57
C GLY A 206 9.71 -37.58 16.57
N ASN A 207 9.29 -36.67 15.68
CA ASN A 207 10.21 -36.00 14.75
C ASN A 207 10.39 -34.51 15.19
N PRO A 208 11.56 -34.18 15.79
CA PRO A 208 11.80 -32.83 16.30
C PRO A 208 11.83 -31.75 15.18
N GLU A 209 12.26 -32.13 13.97
CA GLU A 209 12.28 -31.19 12.82
C GLU A 209 10.85 -30.79 12.43
N LEU A 210 9.93 -31.75 12.40
CA LEU A 210 8.51 -31.50 12.14
C LEU A 210 7.89 -30.64 13.24
N GLY A 211 8.25 -30.89 14.50
CA GLY A 211 7.83 -30.08 15.64
C GLY A 211 8.27 -28.62 15.51
N ILE A 212 9.55 -28.40 15.23
CA ILE A 212 10.11 -27.04 15.01
C ILE A 212 9.46 -26.37 13.82
N ALA A 213 9.36 -27.06 12.68
CA ALA A 213 8.75 -26.50 11.45
C ALA A 213 7.31 -26.06 11.70
N SER A 214 6.53 -26.89 12.42
CA SER A 214 5.15 -26.58 12.79
C SER A 214 5.06 -25.37 13.73
N GLY A 215 5.92 -25.28 14.74
CA GLY A 215 6.02 -24.13 15.64
C GLY A 215 6.33 -22.83 14.89
N VAL A 216 7.28 -22.86 13.97
CA VAL A 216 7.65 -21.75 13.11
C VAL A 216 6.47 -21.32 12.23
N LEU A 217 5.77 -22.27 11.60
CA LEU A 217 4.58 -21.98 10.77
C LEU A 217 3.47 -21.31 11.58
N VAL A 218 3.20 -21.80 12.79
CA VAL A 218 2.21 -21.20 13.69
C VAL A 218 2.65 -19.80 14.08
N ALA A 219 3.90 -19.59 14.50
CA ALA A 219 4.42 -18.27 14.84
C ALA A 219 4.30 -17.29 13.67
N ILE A 220 4.71 -17.69 12.46
CA ILE A 220 4.58 -16.90 11.23
C ILE A 220 3.11 -16.52 10.98
N SER A 221 2.17 -17.44 11.20
CA SER A 221 0.74 -17.20 10.97
C SER A 221 0.14 -16.08 11.83
N TYR A 222 0.79 -15.74 12.95
CA TYR A 222 0.41 -14.60 13.81
C TYR A 222 1.26 -13.36 13.55
N VAL A 223 2.57 -13.54 13.42
CA VAL A 223 3.52 -12.42 13.24
C VAL A 223 3.31 -11.71 11.91
N ALA A 224 3.12 -12.45 10.82
CA ALA A 224 3.00 -11.84 9.49
C ALA A 224 1.77 -10.91 9.36
N PRO A 225 0.54 -11.28 9.79
CA PRO A 225 -0.59 -10.36 9.75
C PRO A 225 -0.46 -9.18 10.71
N ALA A 226 0.20 -9.37 11.86
CA ALA A 226 0.46 -8.28 12.82
C ALA A 226 1.46 -7.27 12.22
N ALA A 227 2.55 -7.77 11.63
CA ALA A 227 3.56 -6.95 10.97
C ALA A 227 2.99 -6.20 9.76
N ASP A 228 2.13 -6.85 8.97
CA ASP A 228 1.47 -6.22 7.82
C ASP A 228 0.52 -5.08 8.26
N ARG A 229 -0.24 -5.27 9.34
CA ARG A 229 -1.07 -4.21 9.93
C ARG A 229 -0.22 -3.04 10.44
N ALA A 230 0.85 -3.34 11.18
CA ALA A 230 1.77 -2.32 11.69
C ALA A 230 2.45 -1.57 10.55
N TRP A 231 2.88 -2.27 9.50
CA TRP A 231 3.45 -1.67 8.31
C TRP A 231 2.47 -0.72 7.61
N ARG A 232 1.24 -1.18 7.35
CA ARG A 232 0.21 -0.34 6.74
C ARG A 232 -0.08 0.90 7.58
N ALA A 233 -0.12 0.77 8.90
CA ALA A 233 -0.33 1.91 9.80
C ALA A 233 0.81 2.94 9.69
N VAL A 234 2.07 2.51 9.55
CA VAL A 234 3.20 3.43 9.33
C VAL A 234 3.09 4.14 7.99
N VAL A 235 2.84 3.38 6.91
CA VAL A 235 2.67 3.96 5.56
C VAL A 235 1.53 4.97 5.52
N GLN A 236 0.40 4.64 6.15
CA GLN A 236 -0.76 5.53 6.23
C GLN A 236 -0.43 6.82 6.98
N ARG A 237 0.27 6.72 8.13
CA ARG A 237 0.67 7.91 8.91
C ARG A 237 1.57 8.84 8.11
N ASP A 238 2.56 8.29 7.44
CA ASP A 238 3.52 9.07 6.66
C ASP A 238 2.85 9.68 5.42
N ALA A 239 1.93 8.95 4.75
CA ALA A 239 1.14 9.46 3.65
C ALA A 239 0.19 10.59 4.09
N ASP A 240 -0.53 10.39 5.22
CA ASP A 240 -1.39 11.43 5.82
C ASP A 240 -0.58 12.71 6.10
N ARG A 241 0.63 12.57 6.66
CA ARG A 241 1.52 13.71 6.94
C ARG A 241 1.90 14.46 5.66
N ILE A 242 2.33 13.74 4.62
CA ILE A 242 2.75 14.36 3.35
C ILE A 242 1.59 15.14 2.73
N VAL A 243 0.40 14.56 2.65
CA VAL A 243 -0.79 15.20 2.05
C VAL A 243 -1.23 16.40 2.88
N ALA A 244 -1.25 16.28 4.22
CA ALA A 244 -1.61 17.39 5.11
C ALA A 244 -0.64 18.57 4.98
N GLN A 245 0.67 18.31 4.88
CA GLN A 245 1.70 19.32 4.69
C GLN A 245 1.60 20.05 3.33
N ARG A 246 0.94 19.45 2.34
CA ARG A 246 0.71 20.07 1.02
C ARG A 246 -0.59 20.89 0.95
N GLY A 247 -1.28 21.07 2.08
CA GLY A 247 -2.47 21.94 2.19
C GLY A 247 -3.80 21.22 2.00
N LEU A 248 -3.82 19.90 1.85
CA LEU A 248 -5.03 19.10 1.67
C LEU A 248 -5.55 18.47 2.97
N ALA A 249 -5.19 19.03 4.13
CA ALA A 249 -5.57 18.47 5.44
C ALA A 249 -7.09 18.40 5.65
N GLY A 250 -7.83 19.43 5.24
CA GLY A 250 -9.30 19.46 5.38
C GLY A 250 -9.98 18.34 4.60
N SER A 251 -9.69 18.23 3.31
CA SER A 251 -10.23 17.16 2.45
C SER A 251 -9.75 15.78 2.90
N LEU A 252 -8.54 15.66 3.50
CA LEU A 252 -8.04 14.41 4.03
C LEU A 252 -8.83 13.96 5.26
N VAL A 253 -9.22 14.88 6.15
CA VAL A 253 -10.10 14.57 7.29
C VAL A 253 -11.46 14.11 6.80
N GLN A 254 -12.06 14.79 5.83
CA GLN A 254 -13.33 14.39 5.23
C GLN A 254 -13.26 13.00 4.59
N LEU A 255 -12.21 12.75 3.83
CA LEU A 255 -11.95 11.43 3.23
C LEU A 255 -11.81 10.33 4.29
N ALA A 256 -11.11 10.61 5.38
CA ALA A 256 -10.91 9.67 6.47
C ALA A 256 -12.23 9.34 7.20
N LEU A 257 -13.08 10.35 7.46
CA LEU A 257 -14.41 10.17 8.03
C LEU A 257 -15.31 9.33 7.12
N TRP A 258 -15.24 9.59 5.84
CA TRP A 258 -16.06 8.89 4.84
C TRP A 258 -15.68 7.42 4.67
N GLN A 259 -14.38 7.09 4.70
CA GLN A 259 -13.89 5.71 4.54
C GLN A 259 -14.23 4.78 5.71
N HIS A 260 -14.30 5.29 6.93
CA HIS A 260 -14.39 4.47 8.14
C HIS A 260 -15.63 4.75 8.97
N GLY A 261 -16.53 5.64 8.52
CA GLY A 261 -17.69 6.09 9.30
C GLY A 261 -17.33 6.85 10.60
N SER A 262 -16.15 6.61 11.14
CA SER A 262 -15.52 7.36 12.21
C SER A 262 -14.00 7.32 12.02
N ALA A 263 -13.39 8.40 11.58
CA ALA A 263 -11.94 8.51 11.72
C ALA A 263 -11.61 8.47 13.21
N SER A 264 -10.60 7.71 13.62
CA SER A 264 -10.17 7.77 15.00
C SER A 264 -9.77 9.22 15.30
N LEU A 265 -10.24 9.75 16.42
CA LEU A 265 -9.91 11.12 16.86
C LEU A 265 -8.40 11.37 16.79
N GLU A 266 -7.61 10.36 17.12
CA GLU A 266 -6.16 10.35 17.02
C GLU A 266 -5.65 10.60 15.58
N ARG A 267 -6.31 10.04 14.55
CA ARG A 267 -5.93 10.28 13.15
C ARG A 267 -6.21 11.73 12.73
N VAL A 268 -7.37 12.24 13.09
CA VAL A 268 -7.75 13.64 12.84
C VAL A 268 -6.79 14.61 13.51
N GLN A 269 -6.47 14.39 14.80
CA GLN A 269 -5.50 15.20 15.53
C GLN A 269 -4.10 15.18 14.88
N ARG A 270 -3.63 14.01 14.43
CA ARG A 270 -2.34 13.90 13.73
C ARG A 270 -2.33 14.66 12.40
N ILE A 271 -3.40 14.59 11.61
CA ILE A 271 -3.52 15.32 10.35
C ILE A 271 -3.51 16.84 10.62
N SER A 272 -4.27 17.30 11.60
CA SER A 272 -4.34 18.71 11.99
C SER A 272 -2.99 19.23 12.53
N ALA A 273 -2.31 18.43 13.35
CA ALA A 273 -0.97 18.77 13.85
C ALA A 273 0.07 18.89 12.72
N ALA A 274 0.03 17.99 11.74
CA ALA A 274 0.94 18.06 10.58
C ALA A 274 0.70 19.31 9.72
N ALA A 275 -0.55 19.73 9.56
CA ALA A 275 -0.91 20.95 8.87
C ALA A 275 -0.44 22.21 9.63
N ALA A 276 -0.62 22.23 10.96
CA ALA A 276 -0.18 23.34 11.80
C ALA A 276 1.37 23.48 11.81
N GLU A 277 2.09 22.36 11.90
CA GLU A 277 3.56 22.34 11.80
C GLU A 277 4.06 22.99 10.50
N GLN A 278 3.40 22.64 9.38
CA GLN A 278 3.78 23.19 8.08
C GLN A 278 3.46 24.68 7.95
N LYS A 279 2.32 25.12 8.51
CA LYS A 279 1.95 26.54 8.53
C LYS A 279 2.96 27.36 9.32
N ALA A 280 3.29 26.93 10.54
CA ALA A 280 4.30 27.59 11.37
C ALA A 280 5.68 27.64 10.69
N LYS A 281 6.07 26.57 9.98
CA LYS A 281 7.32 26.57 9.22
C LYS A 281 7.33 27.60 8.08
N ARG A 282 6.22 27.77 7.37
CA ARG A 282 6.09 28.79 6.30
C ARG A 282 6.19 30.19 6.88
N GLU A 283 5.45 30.48 7.94
CA GLU A 283 5.48 31.76 8.63
C GLU A 283 6.90 32.13 9.13
N ASN A 284 7.63 31.16 9.67
CA ASN A 284 9.01 31.37 10.10
C ASN A 284 9.96 31.65 8.92
N VAL A 285 9.78 30.98 7.77
CA VAL A 285 10.58 31.23 6.57
C VAL A 285 10.29 32.61 6.01
N GLU A 286 9.01 33.02 5.94
CA GLU A 286 8.62 34.36 5.50
C GLU A 286 9.17 35.45 6.43
N ALA A 287 9.14 35.23 7.75
CA ALA A 287 9.68 36.17 8.73
C ALA A 287 11.22 36.25 8.70
N SER A 288 11.92 35.19 8.28
CA SER A 288 13.38 35.14 8.20
C SER A 288 13.95 35.61 6.86
N THR A 289 13.12 35.85 5.85
CA THR A 289 13.55 36.42 4.57
C THR A 289 13.58 37.92 4.74
N PRO A 290 14.78 38.60 4.81
CA PRO A 290 14.84 40.04 4.91
C PRO A 290 14.15 40.66 3.69
N ASP A 291 13.42 41.72 3.91
CA ASP A 291 12.75 42.49 2.86
C ASP A 291 13.79 43.13 1.90
N GLU A 292 14.37 42.28 1.03
CA GLU A 292 15.27 42.78 -0.03
C GLU A 292 14.57 43.76 -0.98
N ARG A 293 13.24 43.80 -0.96
CA ARG A 293 12.47 44.79 -1.73
C ARG A 293 12.58 46.20 -1.14
N GLY A 294 12.77 46.33 0.17
CA GLY A 294 13.01 47.62 0.81
C GLY A 294 14.40 48.20 0.52
N ALA A 295 15.41 47.36 0.37
CA ALA A 295 16.78 47.75 0.13
C ALA A 295 17.03 48.28 -1.32
N LEU A 296 16.28 47.81 -2.30
CA LEU A 296 16.42 48.18 -3.72
C LEU A 296 15.80 49.54 -4.04
N VAL A 297 14.88 50.03 -3.22
CA VAL A 297 14.22 51.35 -3.42
C VAL A 297 15.10 52.51 -2.91
N LEU A 298 16.03 52.27 -1.98
CA LEU A 298 16.90 53.30 -1.41
C LEU A 298 18.24 53.49 -2.16
N ALA A 299 18.52 52.67 -3.18
CA ALA A 299 19.80 52.71 -3.93
C ALA A 299 19.68 53.46 -5.29
N HIS A 300 18.71 54.35 -5.49
CA HIS A 300 18.73 55.25 -6.64
C HIS A 300 19.29 56.61 -6.19
N PRO A 301 20.61 56.86 -6.32
CA PRO A 301 21.12 58.22 -6.18
C PRO A 301 20.70 59.02 -7.41
N THR A 302 19.98 60.06 -7.15
CA THR A 302 19.83 61.25 -8.03
C THR A 302 21.15 61.62 -8.67
N ALA A 303 21.36 61.22 -9.91
CA ALA A 303 22.40 61.81 -10.78
C ALA A 303 21.70 62.59 -11.88
N LEU A 304 21.25 63.82 -11.49
CA LEU A 304 21.02 64.90 -12.40
C LEU A 304 22.13 65.93 -12.13
N ARG A 305 23.13 65.96 -13.00
CA ARG A 305 23.76 67.15 -13.53
C ARG A 305 24.69 66.83 -14.70
#